data_2c34ac022bc6122940e5f985fcf7a73f
#
_entry.id   2c34ac022bc6122940e5f985fcf7a73f
#
_cell.length_a   1.000
_cell.length_b   1.000
_cell.length_c   1.000
_cell.angle_alpha   90.00
_cell.angle_beta   90.00
_cell.angle_gamma   90.00
#
_symmetry.space_group_name_H-M   'P 1'
#
loop_
_entity.id
_entity.type
_entity.pdbx_description
1 polymer ?
#
loop_
_entity_poly.entity_id
_entity_poly.type
_entity_poly.pdbx_seq_one_letter_code
_entity_poly.pdbx_strand_id
1 'polypeptide(L)'
;MRLFDDIAHYGSLAIVGLEKNTGKTETLNYILRHLDGCRRRIAITSIGIDGETVDAVTRTQKPEITIYPDMIFTTAEQFFLQKHFVAEILDISKEHTVLGRLVTARALTRGKVLLTGAADTFTLSKNIANNRRLGVDLTIVDGALSRLSLASPAVTDAMILATGAAFSSNIETLVRKTAFVCKLIELPLFTIDGITFDDEGKRLPLDTDTELRGVFCLADGHLEDLGVESALSIGNIDNDKVELIKRQKVIFVYGILSNRVIDFLIENGAAKGCTIVVKDFSTIFVTDDRYALFVRIGGSIVVLRKTRLVALTVNPTSPQGIVLNSEVLCQRLEEATGVRVVDVRRAEAEH
;
A
#
# COMPACT_ATOMS: atom_id res chain seq x y z
N MET A 1 5.07 23.12 -2.75
CA MET A 1 5.43 23.01 -4.17
C MET A 1 6.05 21.65 -4.50
N ARG A 2 7.15 21.22 -3.90
CA ARG A 2 7.84 19.96 -4.31
C ARG A 2 7.04 18.63 -4.18
N LEU A 3 6.15 18.46 -3.18
CA LEU A 3 5.35 17.22 -3.04
C LEU A 3 4.44 16.99 -4.26
N PHE A 4 3.86 18.06 -4.80
CA PHE A 4 2.95 17.99 -5.94
C PHE A 4 3.70 17.74 -7.25
N ASP A 5 4.94 18.26 -7.38
CA ASP A 5 5.80 17.97 -8.51
C ASP A 5 6.18 16.49 -8.53
N ASP A 6 6.46 15.90 -7.34
CA ASP A 6 6.78 14.48 -7.21
C ASP A 6 5.58 13.59 -7.58
N ILE A 7 4.35 13.99 -7.19
CA ILE A 7 3.11 13.25 -7.54
C ILE A 7 2.78 13.36 -9.03
N ALA A 8 3.17 14.45 -9.69
CA ALA A 8 2.79 14.74 -11.06
C ALA A 8 3.25 13.71 -12.11
N HIS A 9 4.17 12.83 -11.77
CA HIS A 9 4.74 11.84 -12.69
C HIS A 9 3.98 10.50 -12.70
N TYR A 10 3.05 10.28 -11.76
CA TYR A 10 2.35 9.01 -11.61
C TYR A 10 0.93 9.05 -12.18
N GLY A 11 0.46 7.91 -12.69
CA GLY A 11 -0.90 7.73 -13.15
C GLY A 11 -1.85 7.30 -12.03
N SER A 12 -1.31 6.73 -10.95
CA SER A 12 -2.06 6.31 -9.77
C SER A 12 -1.26 6.47 -8.49
N LEU A 13 -1.93 6.89 -7.41
CA LEU A 13 -1.34 7.18 -6.11
C LEU A 13 -2.21 6.60 -4.99
N ALA A 14 -1.66 5.75 -4.13
CA ALA A 14 -2.31 5.31 -2.92
C ALA A 14 -1.97 6.22 -1.73
N ILE A 15 -2.96 6.58 -0.91
CA ILE A 15 -2.73 7.22 0.39
C ILE A 15 -3.07 6.19 1.46
N VAL A 16 -2.06 5.73 2.18
CA VAL A 16 -2.15 4.62 3.13
C VAL A 16 -1.79 5.08 4.53
N GLY A 17 -2.59 4.72 5.52
CA GLY A 17 -2.29 5.02 6.93
C GLY A 17 -1.75 3.80 7.66
N LEU A 18 -0.70 3.96 8.47
CA LEU A 18 -0.13 2.91 9.31
C LEU A 18 -1.10 2.40 10.38
N GLU A 19 -2.03 3.26 10.79
CA GLU A 19 -3.08 2.94 11.75
C GLU A 19 -4.30 3.82 11.48
N LYS A 20 -5.43 3.52 12.13
CA LYS A 20 -6.58 4.45 12.16
C LYS A 20 -6.15 5.78 12.79
N ASN A 21 -6.73 6.88 12.28
CA ASN A 21 -6.47 8.23 12.77
C ASN A 21 -5.02 8.75 12.62
N THR A 22 -4.22 8.16 11.73
CA THR A 22 -2.88 8.66 11.40
C THR A 22 -2.86 9.87 10.44
N GLY A 23 -4.02 10.47 10.16
CA GLY A 23 -4.12 11.68 9.32
C GLY A 23 -4.28 11.42 7.82
N LYS A 24 -4.61 10.18 7.42
CA LYS A 24 -4.81 9.82 6.01
C LYS A 24 -5.82 10.74 5.29
N THR A 25 -6.97 10.98 5.88
CA THR A 25 -8.02 11.84 5.29
C THR A 25 -7.59 13.30 5.20
N GLU A 26 -6.85 13.80 6.19
CA GLU A 26 -6.27 15.14 6.14
C GLU A 26 -5.25 15.24 4.99
N THR A 27 -4.41 14.21 4.84
CA THR A 27 -3.47 14.12 3.72
C THR A 27 -4.21 14.14 2.37
N LEU A 28 -5.28 13.37 2.23
CA LEU A 28 -6.07 13.34 1.01
C LEU A 28 -6.69 14.73 0.72
N ASN A 29 -7.37 15.33 1.69
CA ASN A 29 -7.98 16.65 1.52
C ASN A 29 -6.92 17.73 1.21
N TYR A 30 -5.75 17.67 1.86
CA TYR A 30 -4.62 18.55 1.56
C TYR A 30 -4.19 18.45 0.10
N ILE A 31 -4.00 17.22 -0.40
CA ILE A 31 -3.59 16.97 -1.78
C ILE A 31 -4.67 17.46 -2.76
N LEU A 32 -5.94 17.12 -2.53
CA LEU A 32 -7.04 17.51 -3.41
C LEU A 32 -7.20 19.03 -3.50
N ARG A 33 -7.06 19.75 -2.39
CA ARG A 33 -7.10 21.20 -2.37
C ARG A 33 -6.02 21.83 -3.25
N HIS A 34 -4.81 21.29 -3.21
CA HIS A 34 -3.70 21.81 -4.02
C HIS A 34 -3.76 21.38 -5.49
N LEU A 35 -4.52 20.34 -5.80
CA LEU A 35 -4.79 19.91 -7.16
C LEU A 35 -6.03 20.61 -7.77
N ASP A 36 -6.76 21.40 -6.97
CA ASP A 36 -7.88 22.21 -7.48
C ASP A 36 -7.37 23.22 -8.52
N GLY A 37 -8.04 23.27 -9.68
CA GLY A 37 -7.66 24.12 -10.80
C GLY A 37 -6.37 23.73 -11.53
N CYS A 38 -5.73 22.58 -11.19
CA CYS A 38 -4.60 22.08 -11.97
C CYS A 38 -5.06 21.65 -13.37
N ARG A 39 -4.12 21.63 -14.34
CA ARG A 39 -4.43 21.23 -15.74
C ARG A 39 -4.69 19.73 -15.90
N ARG A 40 -4.43 18.92 -14.88
CA ARG A 40 -4.59 17.46 -14.90
C ARG A 40 -6.00 17.08 -14.51
N ARG A 41 -6.53 16.05 -15.17
CA ARG A 41 -7.78 15.41 -14.76
C ARG A 41 -7.50 14.44 -13.61
N ILE A 42 -8.10 14.72 -12.46
CA ILE A 42 -7.91 13.95 -11.23
C ILE A 42 -9.13 13.09 -10.98
N ALA A 43 -8.91 11.81 -10.67
CA ALA A 43 -9.95 10.94 -10.14
C ALA A 43 -9.62 10.51 -8.71
N ILE A 44 -10.66 10.32 -7.91
CA ILE A 44 -10.56 9.87 -6.52
C ILE A 44 -11.45 8.64 -6.34
N THR A 45 -10.92 7.62 -5.70
CA THR A 45 -11.66 6.43 -5.31
C THR A 45 -11.17 5.93 -3.95
N SER A 46 -11.87 4.96 -3.40
CA SER A 46 -11.44 4.27 -2.17
C SER A 46 -11.42 2.77 -2.42
N ILE A 47 -10.88 2.02 -1.49
CA ILE A 47 -11.11 0.59 -1.42
C ILE A 47 -11.81 0.24 -0.11
N GLY A 48 -12.75 -0.68 -0.21
CA GLY A 48 -13.53 -1.21 0.89
C GLY A 48 -15.00 -0.84 0.81
N ILE A 49 -15.79 -1.80 1.23
CA ILE A 49 -17.25 -1.76 1.20
C ILE A 49 -17.79 -1.43 2.61
N ASP A 50 -17.03 -0.74 3.46
CA ASP A 50 -17.54 -0.44 4.80
C ASP A 50 -18.75 0.49 4.68
N GLY A 51 -19.94 -0.08 4.71
CA GLY A 51 -21.23 0.61 4.63
C GLY A 51 -21.60 1.42 5.86
N GLU A 52 -20.76 1.38 6.89
CA GLU A 52 -20.99 2.11 8.11
C GLU A 52 -20.64 3.59 7.92
N THR A 53 -21.61 4.45 8.14
CA THR A 53 -21.41 5.91 8.22
C THR A 53 -20.66 6.31 9.48
N VAL A 54 -20.60 5.41 10.46
CA VAL A 54 -19.91 5.54 11.75
C VAL A 54 -18.87 4.44 11.85
N ASP A 55 -17.66 4.77 12.21
CA ASP A 55 -16.61 3.79 12.49
C ASP A 55 -17.04 2.90 13.68
N ALA A 56 -17.20 1.59 13.46
CA ALA A 56 -17.67 0.64 14.46
C ALA A 56 -16.78 0.56 15.71
N VAL A 57 -15.50 0.93 15.59
CA VAL A 57 -14.51 0.88 16.69
C VAL A 57 -14.49 2.20 17.47
N THR A 58 -14.49 3.33 16.76
CA THR A 58 -14.34 4.65 17.40
C THR A 58 -15.66 5.39 17.58
N ARG A 59 -16.77 4.89 17.02
CA ARG A 59 -18.09 5.54 16.98
C ARG A 59 -18.07 6.98 16.44
N THR A 60 -17.03 7.32 15.67
CA THR A 60 -16.91 8.61 15.00
C THR A 60 -17.49 8.52 13.59
N GLN A 61 -18.08 9.62 13.11
CA GLN A 61 -18.51 9.71 11.71
C GLN A 61 -17.30 9.55 10.80
N LYS A 62 -17.45 8.78 9.71
CA LYS A 62 -16.43 8.71 8.67
C LYS A 62 -16.19 10.12 8.13
N PRO A 63 -14.93 10.55 8.01
CA PRO A 63 -14.63 11.87 7.47
C PRO A 63 -15.03 11.94 6.00
N GLU A 64 -15.78 12.96 5.65
CA GLU A 64 -16.12 13.27 4.27
C GLU A 64 -14.92 13.85 3.53
N ILE A 65 -14.81 13.48 2.26
CA ILE A 65 -13.78 13.99 1.35
C ILE A 65 -14.35 15.17 0.56
N THR A 66 -13.59 16.26 0.53
CA THR A 66 -13.93 17.43 -0.28
C THR A 66 -13.52 17.19 -1.73
N ILE A 67 -14.50 17.23 -2.64
CA ILE A 67 -14.29 17.12 -4.08
C ILE A 67 -14.45 18.51 -4.69
N TYR A 68 -13.59 18.84 -5.63
CA TYR A 68 -13.56 20.13 -6.32
C TYR A 68 -14.13 20.00 -7.74
N PRO A 69 -14.54 21.11 -8.38
CA PRO A 69 -15.06 21.08 -9.75
C PRO A 69 -14.11 20.38 -10.71
N ASP A 70 -14.66 19.69 -11.70
CA ASP A 70 -14.00 18.88 -12.71
C ASP A 70 -13.27 17.62 -12.20
N MET A 71 -13.12 17.41 -10.90
CA MET A 71 -12.62 16.18 -10.35
C MET A 71 -13.62 15.03 -10.55
N ILE A 72 -13.11 13.87 -10.91
CA ILE A 72 -13.86 12.63 -11.03
C ILE A 72 -13.79 11.89 -9.70
N PHE A 73 -14.89 11.31 -9.26
CA PHE A 73 -14.91 10.47 -8.05
C PHE A 73 -15.74 9.22 -8.28
N THR A 74 -15.32 8.14 -7.64
CA THR A 74 -16.06 6.88 -7.63
C THR A 74 -16.50 6.57 -6.21
N THR A 75 -17.80 6.34 -6.04
CA THR A 75 -18.40 5.94 -4.76
C THR A 75 -19.58 4.99 -4.98
N ALA A 76 -20.06 4.34 -3.90
CA ALA A 76 -21.26 3.51 -4.00
C ALA A 76 -22.53 4.36 -4.22
N GLU A 77 -23.49 3.78 -4.92
CA GLU A 77 -24.78 4.40 -5.27
C GLU A 77 -25.48 5.05 -4.07
N GLN A 78 -25.46 4.39 -2.91
CA GLN A 78 -26.03 4.92 -1.68
C GLN A 78 -25.41 6.27 -1.29
N PHE A 79 -24.09 6.41 -1.30
CA PHE A 79 -23.41 7.66 -0.95
C PHE A 79 -23.46 8.69 -2.07
N PHE A 80 -23.53 8.24 -3.32
CA PHE A 80 -23.76 9.13 -4.45
C PHE A 80 -25.11 9.85 -4.33
N LEU A 81 -26.16 9.14 -3.89
CA LEU A 81 -27.49 9.73 -3.69
C LEU A 81 -27.55 10.67 -2.48
N GLN A 82 -26.70 10.48 -1.47
CA GLN A 82 -26.63 11.31 -0.28
C GLN A 82 -25.81 12.61 -0.45
N LYS A 83 -25.06 12.74 -1.54
CA LYS A 83 -24.24 13.94 -1.77
C LYS A 83 -25.11 15.20 -1.96
N HIS A 84 -24.61 16.35 -1.52
CA HIS A 84 -25.30 17.64 -1.59
C HIS A 84 -24.65 18.62 -2.58
N PHE A 85 -24.12 18.11 -3.71
CA PHE A 85 -23.53 18.92 -4.77
C PHE A 85 -23.87 18.33 -6.14
N VAL A 86 -23.70 19.15 -7.18
CA VAL A 86 -24.04 18.75 -8.55
C VAL A 86 -22.89 17.93 -9.15
N ALA A 87 -23.24 16.79 -9.74
CA ALA A 87 -22.27 15.92 -10.43
C ALA A 87 -22.92 15.27 -11.65
N GLU A 88 -22.13 15.06 -12.69
CA GLU A 88 -22.50 14.36 -13.90
C GLU A 88 -22.03 12.89 -13.80
N ILE A 89 -22.94 11.94 -14.00
CA ILE A 89 -22.61 10.53 -14.02
C ILE A 89 -21.89 10.20 -15.34
N LEU A 90 -20.70 9.63 -15.24
CA LEU A 90 -19.89 9.20 -16.39
C LEU A 90 -20.01 7.71 -16.64
N ASP A 91 -20.08 6.90 -15.55
CA ASP A 91 -20.16 5.44 -15.65
C ASP A 91 -20.83 4.85 -14.40
N ILE A 92 -21.46 3.69 -14.59
CA ILE A 92 -22.05 2.89 -13.50
C ILE A 92 -21.58 1.45 -13.68
N SER A 93 -20.91 0.93 -12.65
CA SER A 93 -20.41 -0.44 -12.61
C SER A 93 -21.52 -1.46 -12.86
N LYS A 94 -21.21 -2.54 -13.57
CA LYS A 94 -22.10 -3.69 -13.70
C LYS A 94 -22.11 -4.57 -12.43
N GLU A 95 -21.07 -4.48 -11.63
CA GLU A 95 -20.89 -5.26 -10.40
C GLU A 95 -21.65 -4.58 -9.25
N HIS A 96 -22.34 -5.40 -8.45
CA HIS A 96 -23.07 -4.95 -7.28
C HIS A 96 -22.23 -5.15 -6.02
N THR A 97 -22.19 -4.13 -5.17
CA THR A 97 -21.69 -4.22 -3.80
C THR A 97 -22.86 -4.24 -2.82
N VAL A 98 -22.61 -4.48 -1.54
CA VAL A 98 -23.64 -4.35 -0.48
C VAL A 98 -24.26 -2.94 -0.38
N LEU A 99 -23.60 -1.92 -0.93
CA LEU A 99 -24.03 -0.51 -0.92
C LEU A 99 -24.57 -0.05 -2.29
N GLY A 100 -24.92 -0.98 -3.17
CA GLY A 100 -25.32 -0.72 -4.53
C GLY A 100 -24.13 -0.79 -5.51
N ARG A 101 -24.34 -0.26 -6.71
CA ARG A 101 -23.30 -0.22 -7.76
C ARG A 101 -22.31 0.90 -7.49
N LEU A 102 -21.10 0.77 -8.03
CA LEU A 102 -20.16 1.88 -8.04
C LEU A 102 -20.55 2.88 -9.13
N VAL A 103 -20.67 4.15 -8.75
CA VAL A 103 -20.97 5.27 -9.63
C VAL A 103 -19.71 6.10 -9.78
N THR A 104 -19.24 6.27 -11.01
CA THR A 104 -18.16 7.19 -11.37
C THR A 104 -18.78 8.47 -11.93
N ALA A 105 -18.49 9.62 -11.30
CA ALA A 105 -19.10 10.89 -11.67
C ALA A 105 -18.08 12.02 -11.65
N ARG A 106 -18.32 13.06 -12.43
CA ARG A 106 -17.58 14.32 -12.46
C ARG A 106 -18.30 15.35 -11.59
N ALA A 107 -17.61 15.96 -10.65
CA ALA A 107 -18.16 17.06 -9.86
C ALA A 107 -18.29 18.31 -10.73
N LEU A 108 -19.47 18.93 -10.75
CA LEU A 108 -19.71 20.21 -11.41
C LEU A 108 -19.60 21.38 -10.42
N THR A 109 -19.82 21.11 -9.15
CA THR A 109 -19.64 22.08 -8.07
C THR A 109 -18.84 21.44 -6.93
N ARG A 110 -18.18 22.27 -6.11
CA ARG A 110 -17.49 21.80 -4.91
C ARG A 110 -18.48 21.21 -3.92
N GLY A 111 -18.09 20.10 -3.28
CA GLY A 111 -18.92 19.48 -2.25
C GLY A 111 -18.19 18.40 -1.49
N LYS A 112 -18.90 17.74 -0.59
CA LYS A 112 -18.36 16.66 0.23
C LYS A 112 -19.08 15.36 -0.05
N VAL A 113 -18.34 14.26 -0.04
CA VAL A 113 -18.88 12.91 -0.26
C VAL A 113 -18.15 11.90 0.61
N LEU A 114 -18.88 10.87 1.03
CA LEU A 114 -18.28 9.66 1.57
C LEU A 114 -17.79 8.79 0.42
N LEU A 115 -16.51 8.44 0.43
CA LEU A 115 -15.94 7.54 -0.55
C LEU A 115 -16.06 6.10 -0.08
N THR A 116 -16.62 5.29 -0.94
CA THR A 116 -16.58 3.84 -0.87
C THR A 116 -16.16 3.34 -2.24
N GLY A 117 -15.34 2.33 -2.29
CA GLY A 117 -14.79 1.91 -3.56
C GLY A 117 -14.92 0.41 -3.80
N ALA A 118 -13.99 -0.11 -4.58
CA ALA A 118 -13.90 -1.50 -4.93
C ALA A 118 -13.79 -2.42 -3.70
N ALA A 119 -14.40 -3.60 -3.79
CA ALA A 119 -14.32 -4.59 -2.73
C ALA A 119 -12.93 -5.24 -2.62
N ASP A 120 -12.24 -5.33 -3.74
CA ASP A 120 -10.96 -6.02 -3.90
C ASP A 120 -10.02 -5.27 -4.86
N THR A 121 -8.77 -5.72 -4.91
CA THR A 121 -7.72 -5.11 -5.72
C THR A 121 -7.92 -5.28 -7.22
N PHE A 122 -8.56 -6.35 -7.66
CA PHE A 122 -8.84 -6.58 -9.08
C PHE A 122 -9.89 -5.59 -9.62
N THR A 123 -10.99 -5.43 -8.87
CA THR A 123 -12.02 -4.43 -9.17
C THR A 123 -11.45 -3.01 -9.12
N LEU A 124 -10.54 -2.73 -8.18
CA LEU A 124 -9.87 -1.43 -8.10
C LEU A 124 -8.97 -1.18 -9.32
N SER A 125 -8.18 -2.17 -9.75
CA SER A 125 -7.35 -2.06 -10.95
C SER A 125 -8.17 -1.79 -12.20
N LYS A 126 -9.33 -2.48 -12.35
CA LYS A 126 -10.29 -2.19 -13.43
C LYS A 126 -10.82 -0.75 -13.36
N ASN A 127 -11.11 -0.26 -12.17
CA ASN A 127 -11.60 1.11 -11.97
C ASN A 127 -10.52 2.13 -12.36
N ILE A 128 -9.27 1.93 -11.96
CA ILE A 128 -8.14 2.78 -12.37
C ILE A 128 -7.96 2.75 -13.90
N ALA A 129 -8.05 1.56 -14.52
CA ALA A 129 -7.97 1.44 -15.97
C ALA A 129 -9.15 2.14 -16.68
N ASN A 130 -10.35 2.09 -16.13
CA ASN A 130 -11.51 2.81 -16.64
C ASN A 130 -11.33 4.33 -16.53
N ASN A 131 -10.82 4.82 -15.41
CA ASN A 131 -10.49 6.24 -15.24
C ASN A 131 -9.50 6.72 -16.31
N ARG A 132 -8.47 5.93 -16.63
CA ARG A 132 -7.54 6.24 -17.74
C ARG A 132 -8.26 6.36 -19.09
N ARG A 133 -9.26 5.51 -19.38
CA ARG A 133 -10.09 5.59 -20.60
C ARG A 133 -10.95 6.86 -20.64
N LEU A 134 -11.36 7.37 -19.48
CA LEU A 134 -12.06 8.64 -19.33
C LEU A 134 -11.12 9.86 -19.44
N GLY A 135 -9.84 9.64 -19.72
CA GLY A 135 -8.81 10.67 -19.85
C GLY A 135 -8.31 11.22 -18.51
N VAL A 136 -8.41 10.45 -17.43
CA VAL A 136 -7.83 10.79 -16.13
C VAL A 136 -6.31 10.65 -16.18
N ASP A 137 -5.62 11.67 -15.71
CA ASP A 137 -4.15 11.72 -15.63
C ASP A 137 -3.61 11.16 -14.31
N LEU A 138 -4.38 11.26 -13.23
CA LEU A 138 -4.01 10.76 -11.92
C LEU A 138 -5.24 10.23 -11.17
N THR A 139 -5.21 8.96 -10.79
CA THR A 139 -6.20 8.37 -9.87
C THR A 139 -5.63 8.28 -8.46
N ILE A 140 -6.27 8.92 -7.49
CA ILE A 140 -5.89 8.86 -6.08
C ILE A 140 -6.79 7.85 -5.38
N VAL A 141 -6.17 6.92 -4.65
CA VAL A 141 -6.86 5.84 -3.94
C VAL A 141 -6.73 6.05 -2.43
N ASP A 142 -7.87 6.21 -1.75
CA ASP A 142 -7.92 6.22 -0.28
C ASP A 142 -7.90 4.78 0.25
N GLY A 143 -6.86 4.44 1.02
CA GLY A 143 -6.65 3.08 1.53
C GLY A 143 -6.18 3.02 2.99
N ALA A 144 -6.37 1.88 3.67
CA ALA A 144 -5.86 1.63 5.01
C ALA A 144 -4.76 0.54 4.99
N LEU A 145 -3.81 0.61 5.94
CA LEU A 145 -2.69 -0.34 6.03
C LEU A 145 -3.13 -1.80 6.24
N SER A 146 -4.25 -2.03 6.93
CA SER A 146 -4.85 -3.37 7.03
C SER A 146 -5.14 -4.00 5.65
N ARG A 147 -5.00 -3.21 4.60
CA ARG A 147 -5.12 -3.56 3.19
C ARG A 147 -3.87 -3.11 2.43
N LEU A 148 -2.66 -3.48 2.92
CA LEU A 148 -1.37 -3.21 2.26
C LEU A 148 -1.35 -3.61 0.79
N SER A 149 -2.17 -4.58 0.41
CA SER A 149 -2.38 -4.98 -0.98
C SER A 149 -2.78 -3.84 -1.93
N LEU A 150 -3.25 -2.70 -1.40
CA LEU A 150 -3.58 -1.52 -2.20
C LEU A 150 -2.39 -0.71 -2.66
N ALA A 151 -1.38 -0.66 -1.81
CA ALA A 151 -0.11 -0.05 -2.12
C ALA A 151 0.79 -1.03 -2.89
N SER A 152 0.28 -2.23 -3.22
CA SER A 152 0.96 -3.16 -4.12
C SER A 152 1.19 -2.47 -5.47
N PRO A 153 2.38 -2.60 -6.07
CA PRO A 153 2.71 -2.06 -7.39
C PRO A 153 1.78 -2.61 -8.49
N ALA A 154 1.12 -3.73 -8.21
CA ALA A 154 0.10 -4.28 -9.11
C ALA A 154 -1.19 -3.44 -9.18
N VAL A 155 -1.36 -2.49 -8.26
CA VAL A 155 -2.59 -1.68 -8.14
C VAL A 155 -2.31 -0.20 -8.37
N THR A 156 -1.28 0.37 -7.72
CA THR A 156 -0.92 1.78 -7.83
C THR A 156 0.57 1.98 -8.09
N ASP A 157 0.91 2.99 -8.89
CA ASP A 157 2.30 3.30 -9.29
C ASP A 157 3.12 3.83 -8.12
N ALA A 158 2.47 4.58 -7.21
CA ALA A 158 3.13 5.23 -6.08
C ALA A 158 2.25 5.28 -4.84
N MET A 159 2.87 5.60 -3.69
CA MET A 159 2.15 5.75 -2.42
C MET A 159 2.68 6.90 -1.56
N ILE A 160 1.78 7.45 -0.76
CA ILE A 160 2.08 8.28 0.41
C ILE A 160 1.67 7.50 1.65
N LEU A 161 2.55 7.46 2.64
CA LEU A 161 2.32 6.76 3.89
C LEU A 161 2.04 7.74 5.03
N ALA A 162 0.85 7.65 5.64
CA ALA A 162 0.46 8.48 6.77
C ALA A 162 0.76 7.77 8.11
N THR A 163 1.46 8.45 9.00
CA THR A 163 1.80 7.99 10.35
C THR A 163 1.48 9.06 11.39
N GLY A 164 1.60 8.78 12.68
CA GLY A 164 1.35 9.78 13.69
C GLY A 164 1.11 9.24 15.10
N ALA A 165 0.69 10.12 16.01
CA ALA A 165 0.52 9.83 17.42
C ALA A 165 -0.50 8.71 17.72
N ALA A 166 -1.41 8.42 16.78
CA ALA A 166 -2.33 7.29 16.89
C ALA A 166 -1.61 5.93 16.74
N PHE A 167 -0.51 5.89 15.99
CA PHE A 167 0.31 4.68 15.80
C PHE A 167 1.25 4.43 16.98
N SER A 168 1.79 5.50 17.59
CA SER A 168 2.54 5.45 18.84
C SER A 168 2.60 6.85 19.48
N SER A 169 2.38 6.92 20.79
CA SER A 169 2.50 8.14 21.59
C SER A 169 3.96 8.50 21.96
N ASN A 170 4.89 7.61 21.66
CA ASN A 170 6.34 7.84 21.88
C ASN A 170 7.03 8.02 20.53
N ILE A 171 7.71 9.16 20.34
CA ILE A 171 8.37 9.52 19.08
C ILE A 171 9.39 8.47 18.62
N GLU A 172 10.24 7.98 19.52
CA GLU A 172 11.29 7.01 19.15
C GLU A 172 10.70 5.68 18.67
N THR A 173 9.67 5.20 19.37
CA THR A 173 8.93 4.00 18.97
C THR A 173 8.19 4.21 17.65
N LEU A 174 7.59 5.38 17.46
CA LEU A 174 6.90 5.73 16.21
C LEU A 174 7.89 5.75 15.04
N VAL A 175 9.02 6.46 15.21
CA VAL A 175 10.07 6.55 14.19
C VAL A 175 10.60 5.16 13.82
N ARG A 176 10.97 4.35 14.82
CA ARG A 176 11.48 2.99 14.59
C ARG A 176 10.49 2.12 13.82
N LYS A 177 9.20 2.10 14.23
CA LYS A 177 8.16 1.31 13.56
C LYS A 177 7.90 1.80 12.14
N THR A 178 7.84 3.12 11.93
CA THR A 178 7.61 3.70 10.59
C THR A 178 8.81 3.45 9.69
N ALA A 179 10.03 3.63 10.18
CA ALA A 179 11.25 3.35 9.42
C ALA A 179 11.34 1.88 8.99
N PHE A 180 10.91 0.95 9.84
CA PHE A 180 10.85 -0.45 9.46
C PHE A 180 9.88 -0.71 8.31
N VAL A 181 8.69 -0.10 8.32
CA VAL A 181 7.75 -0.22 7.19
C VAL A 181 8.34 0.39 5.92
N CYS A 182 8.97 1.57 6.01
CA CYS A 182 9.66 2.19 4.86
C CYS A 182 10.74 1.27 4.30
N LYS A 183 11.51 0.61 5.18
CA LYS A 183 12.54 -0.36 4.79
C LYS A 183 11.95 -1.54 4.01
N LEU A 184 10.77 -2.04 4.40
CA LEU A 184 10.09 -3.11 3.65
C LEU A 184 9.59 -2.63 2.28
N ILE A 185 9.08 -1.39 2.20
CA ILE A 185 8.64 -0.79 0.92
C ILE A 185 9.83 -0.62 -0.04
N GLU A 186 11.00 -0.27 0.50
CA GLU A 186 12.23 0.00 -0.27
C GLU A 186 13.09 -1.24 -0.54
N LEU A 187 12.61 -2.45 -0.24
CA LEU A 187 13.30 -3.69 -0.56
C LEU A 187 13.74 -3.73 -2.04
N PRO A 188 14.92 -4.31 -2.34
CA PRO A 188 15.41 -4.39 -3.70
C PRO A 188 14.57 -5.33 -4.56
N LEU A 189 14.53 -5.06 -5.86
CA LEU A 189 13.95 -5.96 -6.84
C LEU A 189 14.80 -7.21 -6.97
N PHE A 190 14.13 -8.35 -7.17
CA PHE A 190 14.79 -9.59 -7.50
C PHE A 190 15.42 -9.50 -8.90
N THR A 191 16.68 -9.87 -9.01
CA THR A 191 17.42 -9.89 -10.28
C THR A 191 18.17 -11.22 -10.41
N ILE A 192 18.19 -11.79 -11.61
CA ILE A 192 19.06 -12.93 -11.97
C ILE A 192 19.92 -12.48 -13.16
N ASP A 193 21.25 -12.70 -13.06
CA ASP A 193 22.22 -12.37 -14.12
C ASP A 193 22.11 -10.92 -14.63
N GLY A 194 21.79 -9.96 -13.72
CA GLY A 194 21.60 -8.55 -14.07
C GLY A 194 20.27 -8.23 -14.76
N ILE A 195 19.40 -9.20 -14.95
CA ILE A 195 18.05 -9.02 -15.48
C ILE A 195 17.10 -8.80 -14.31
N THR A 196 16.49 -7.61 -14.24
CA THR A 196 15.40 -7.31 -13.32
C THR A 196 14.14 -7.95 -13.87
N PHE A 197 13.41 -8.66 -13.03
CA PHE A 197 12.06 -9.09 -13.34
C PHE A 197 11.16 -7.89 -13.07
N ASP A 198 10.88 -7.14 -14.12
CA ASP A 198 10.06 -5.94 -14.07
C ASP A 198 8.57 -6.23 -14.30
N ASP A 199 7.77 -5.16 -14.23
CA ASP A 199 6.30 -5.15 -14.28
C ASP A 199 5.68 -5.83 -15.52
N GLU A 200 6.46 -6.24 -16.51
CA GLU A 200 5.98 -6.89 -17.72
C GLU A 200 6.19 -8.41 -17.77
N GLY A 201 6.78 -9.03 -16.72
CA GLY A 201 6.79 -10.49 -16.51
C GLY A 201 7.34 -11.35 -17.64
N LYS A 202 8.22 -10.85 -18.48
CA LYS A 202 8.48 -11.46 -19.78
C LYS A 202 9.47 -12.62 -19.82
N ARG A 203 10.06 -13.09 -18.70
CA ARG A 203 11.13 -14.12 -18.83
C ARG A 203 11.23 -15.25 -17.80
N LEU A 204 10.42 -15.28 -16.75
CA LEU A 204 10.18 -16.52 -16.02
C LEU A 204 8.71 -16.88 -16.16
N PRO A 205 8.34 -18.18 -16.14
CA PRO A 205 6.94 -18.60 -16.10
C PRO A 205 6.25 -18.23 -14.78
N LEU A 206 6.73 -17.16 -14.13
CA LEU A 206 6.33 -16.63 -12.84
C LEU A 206 5.15 -15.65 -12.94
N ASP A 207 4.81 -15.22 -14.14
CA ASP A 207 3.69 -14.33 -14.43
C ASP A 207 2.70 -14.98 -15.40
N THR A 208 2.50 -16.28 -15.25
CA THR A 208 1.29 -16.87 -15.78
C THR A 208 0.14 -16.42 -14.90
N ASP A 209 -1.02 -16.10 -15.50
CA ASP A 209 -2.31 -15.82 -14.84
C ASP A 209 -2.79 -16.95 -13.89
N THR A 210 -2.00 -17.98 -13.68
CA THR A 210 -2.18 -18.98 -12.65
C THR A 210 -1.71 -18.42 -11.32
N GLU A 211 -2.64 -18.23 -10.40
CA GLU A 211 -2.37 -17.87 -9.00
C GLU A 211 -1.46 -18.92 -8.35
N LEU A 212 -0.14 -18.79 -8.52
CA LEU A 212 0.81 -19.62 -7.77
C LEU A 212 0.60 -19.36 -6.28
N ARG A 213 0.50 -20.44 -5.51
CA ARG A 213 0.37 -20.42 -4.06
C ARG A 213 1.40 -21.37 -3.46
N GLY A 214 1.92 -21.01 -2.30
CA GLY A 214 2.87 -21.88 -1.60
C GLY A 214 4.30 -21.38 -1.62
N VAL A 215 5.24 -22.30 -1.43
CA VAL A 215 6.67 -22.01 -1.37
C VAL A 215 7.40 -22.86 -2.41
N PHE A 216 8.26 -22.21 -3.17
CA PHE A 216 9.04 -22.83 -4.25
C PHE A 216 10.52 -22.55 -4.04
N CYS A 217 11.38 -23.43 -4.51
CA CYS A 217 12.82 -23.21 -4.57
C CYS A 217 13.22 -22.98 -6.04
N LEU A 218 14.09 -22.01 -6.28
CA LEU A 218 14.66 -21.82 -7.62
C LEU A 218 15.82 -22.79 -7.81
N ALA A 219 15.64 -23.80 -8.64
CA ALA A 219 16.63 -24.83 -8.93
C ALA A 219 16.89 -24.89 -10.43
N ASP A 220 18.13 -24.70 -10.86
CA ASP A 220 18.57 -24.80 -12.26
C ASP A 220 17.71 -23.98 -13.26
N GLY A 221 17.27 -22.79 -12.82
CA GLY A 221 16.43 -21.87 -13.60
C GLY A 221 14.93 -22.18 -13.61
N HIS A 222 14.48 -23.18 -12.84
CA HIS A 222 13.08 -23.57 -12.70
C HIS A 222 12.60 -23.48 -11.27
N LEU A 223 11.29 -23.23 -11.08
CA LEU A 223 10.67 -23.27 -9.76
C LEU A 223 10.29 -24.70 -9.40
N GLU A 224 10.92 -25.23 -8.36
CA GLU A 224 10.57 -26.52 -7.79
C GLU A 224 9.63 -26.30 -6.59
N ASP A 225 8.46 -26.92 -6.65
CA ASP A 225 7.46 -26.86 -5.57
C ASP A 225 7.97 -27.60 -4.33
N LEU A 226 7.95 -26.92 -3.18
CA LEU A 226 8.34 -27.49 -1.92
C LEU A 226 7.21 -28.32 -1.25
N GLY A 227 6.04 -28.43 -1.90
CA GLY A 227 4.93 -29.26 -1.44
C GLY A 227 4.12 -28.64 -0.31
N VAL A 228 4.16 -27.31 -0.16
CA VAL A 228 3.35 -26.57 0.82
C VAL A 228 2.52 -25.48 0.14
N GLU A 229 1.21 -25.59 0.24
CA GLU A 229 0.28 -24.61 -0.35
C GLU A 229 0.28 -23.25 0.37
N SER A 230 0.80 -23.21 1.59
CA SER A 230 0.90 -22.00 2.40
C SER A 230 2.23 -21.95 3.13
N ALA A 231 2.85 -20.78 3.13
CA ALA A 231 4.06 -20.53 3.92
C ALA A 231 3.86 -20.71 5.44
N LEU A 232 2.61 -20.74 5.92
CA LEU A 232 2.30 -21.09 7.31
C LEU A 232 2.54 -22.57 7.62
N SER A 233 2.53 -23.43 6.60
CA SER A 233 2.77 -24.87 6.71
C SER A 233 4.22 -25.27 6.38
N ILE A 234 5.14 -24.31 6.31
CA ILE A 234 6.54 -24.55 5.92
C ILE A 234 7.25 -25.59 6.77
N GLY A 235 6.84 -25.78 8.03
CA GLY A 235 7.37 -26.81 8.91
C GLY A 235 7.08 -28.26 8.47
N ASN A 236 6.22 -28.47 7.47
CA ASN A 236 5.86 -29.79 6.93
C ASN A 236 6.74 -30.18 5.73
N ILE A 237 7.74 -29.40 5.38
CA ILE A 237 8.66 -29.67 4.27
C ILE A 237 9.58 -30.85 4.63
N ASP A 238 9.74 -31.79 3.70
CA ASP A 238 10.63 -32.93 3.84
C ASP A 238 12.11 -32.53 3.88
N ASN A 239 12.96 -33.36 4.52
CA ASN A 239 14.37 -33.08 4.66
C ASN A 239 15.09 -32.89 3.31
N ASP A 240 14.73 -33.65 2.29
CA ASP A 240 15.31 -33.51 0.93
C ASP A 240 15.07 -32.12 0.36
N LYS A 241 13.89 -31.53 0.60
CA LYS A 241 13.56 -30.17 0.21
C LYS A 241 14.31 -29.12 1.04
N VAL A 242 14.56 -29.40 2.31
CA VAL A 242 15.42 -28.55 3.17
C VAL A 242 16.86 -28.53 2.61
N GLU A 243 17.40 -29.66 2.23
CA GLU A 243 18.74 -29.75 1.60
C GLU A 243 18.78 -29.05 0.24
N LEU A 244 17.69 -29.10 -0.53
CA LEU A 244 17.55 -28.33 -1.76
C LEU A 244 17.65 -26.82 -1.48
N ILE A 245 16.91 -26.29 -0.48
CA ILE A 245 16.98 -24.88 -0.08
C ILE A 245 18.41 -24.48 0.32
N LYS A 246 19.11 -25.33 1.11
CA LYS A 246 20.49 -25.06 1.52
C LYS A 246 21.47 -24.98 0.35
N ARG A 247 21.24 -25.75 -0.70
CA ARG A 247 22.06 -25.77 -1.90
C ARG A 247 21.78 -24.60 -2.82
N GLN A 248 20.50 -24.34 -3.12
CA GLN A 248 20.07 -23.37 -4.13
C GLN A 248 19.94 -21.94 -3.57
N LYS A 249 19.59 -21.80 -2.30
CA LYS A 249 19.55 -20.54 -1.53
C LYS A 249 18.60 -19.46 -2.06
N VAL A 250 17.66 -19.80 -2.93
CA VAL A 250 16.63 -18.87 -3.39
C VAL A 250 15.27 -19.53 -3.28
N ILE A 251 14.40 -18.95 -2.46
CA ILE A 251 13.03 -19.42 -2.29
C ILE A 251 12.02 -18.32 -2.65
N PHE A 252 10.95 -18.72 -3.30
CA PHE A 252 9.81 -17.87 -3.64
C PHE A 252 8.66 -18.19 -2.70
N VAL A 253 8.11 -17.15 -2.07
CA VAL A 253 6.95 -17.27 -1.19
C VAL A 253 5.76 -16.59 -1.87
N TYR A 254 4.91 -17.40 -2.50
CA TYR A 254 3.65 -16.95 -3.07
C TYR A 254 2.55 -17.01 -2.02
N GLY A 255 2.40 -15.91 -1.29
CA GLY A 255 1.51 -15.75 -0.16
C GLY A 255 2.13 -14.85 0.91
N ILE A 256 1.74 -15.06 2.15
CA ILE A 256 2.18 -14.26 3.30
C ILE A 256 3.54 -14.77 3.79
N LEU A 257 4.57 -13.91 3.75
CA LEU A 257 5.83 -14.14 4.43
C LEU A 257 5.69 -13.75 5.91
N SER A 258 5.71 -14.74 6.80
CA SER A 258 5.61 -14.54 8.25
C SER A 258 6.93 -14.90 8.96
N ASN A 259 7.03 -14.57 10.25
CA ASN A 259 8.16 -14.99 11.11
C ASN A 259 8.44 -16.49 11.02
N ARG A 260 7.39 -17.30 10.86
CA ARG A 260 7.52 -18.78 10.81
C ARG A 260 8.42 -19.27 9.68
N VAL A 261 8.43 -18.60 8.52
CA VAL A 261 9.33 -18.94 7.41
C VAL A 261 10.77 -18.64 7.79
N ILE A 262 11.03 -17.50 8.41
CA ILE A 262 12.37 -17.11 8.87
C ILE A 262 12.86 -18.06 9.95
N ASP A 263 12.02 -18.34 10.95
CA ASP A 263 12.37 -19.27 12.04
C ASP A 263 12.69 -20.66 11.50
N PHE A 264 11.88 -21.20 10.57
CA PHE A 264 12.13 -22.46 9.90
C PHE A 264 13.49 -22.51 9.19
N LEU A 265 13.84 -21.45 8.43
CA LEU A 265 15.13 -21.38 7.73
C LEU A 265 16.31 -21.33 8.72
N ILE A 266 16.15 -20.62 9.84
CA ILE A 266 17.17 -20.52 10.89
C ILE A 266 17.37 -21.88 11.60
N GLU A 267 16.27 -22.49 12.04
CA GLU A 267 16.26 -23.75 12.77
C GLU A 267 16.87 -24.91 11.94
N ASN A 268 16.63 -24.89 10.65
CA ASN A 268 17.17 -25.91 9.72
C ASN A 268 18.56 -25.55 9.14
N GLY A 269 19.18 -24.43 9.55
CA GLY A 269 20.48 -23.99 9.05
C GLY A 269 20.48 -23.55 7.57
N ALA A 270 19.30 -23.22 7.03
CA ALA A 270 19.10 -22.80 5.64
C ALA A 270 19.14 -21.28 5.44
N ALA A 271 19.16 -20.48 6.53
CA ALA A 271 19.05 -19.04 6.48
C ALA A 271 20.28 -18.33 5.89
N LYS A 272 21.49 -18.86 6.12
CA LYS A 272 22.73 -18.21 5.69
C LYS A 272 22.87 -18.20 4.16
N GLY A 273 22.87 -16.99 3.60
CA GLY A 273 22.94 -16.73 2.15
C GLY A 273 21.63 -17.05 1.42
N CYS A 274 20.54 -17.32 2.15
CA CYS A 274 19.22 -17.55 1.54
C CYS A 274 18.58 -16.21 1.15
N THR A 275 18.07 -16.14 -0.08
CA THR A 275 17.25 -15.05 -0.58
C THR A 275 15.79 -15.47 -0.63
N ILE A 276 14.95 -14.76 0.10
CA ILE A 276 13.50 -14.95 0.06
C ILE A 276 12.95 -13.94 -0.95
N VAL A 277 12.27 -14.44 -1.98
CA VAL A 277 11.60 -13.63 -3.00
C VAL A 277 10.10 -13.62 -2.69
N VAL A 278 9.53 -12.44 -2.57
CA VAL A 278 8.08 -12.26 -2.39
C VAL A 278 7.50 -11.37 -3.49
N LYS A 279 6.19 -11.39 -3.66
CA LYS A 279 5.53 -10.60 -4.70
C LYS A 279 5.84 -9.10 -4.55
N ASP A 280 5.57 -8.54 -3.39
CA ASP A 280 5.84 -7.16 -3.02
C ASP A 280 5.80 -7.02 -1.47
N PHE A 281 6.12 -5.82 -0.96
CA PHE A 281 6.20 -5.56 0.46
C PHE A 281 4.89 -5.82 1.22
N SER A 282 3.74 -5.75 0.55
CA SER A 282 2.42 -5.91 1.17
C SER A 282 2.14 -7.34 1.66
N THR A 283 2.93 -8.29 1.20
CA THR A 283 2.85 -9.70 1.61
C THR A 283 3.77 -10.04 2.78
N ILE A 284 4.55 -9.07 3.31
CA ILE A 284 5.55 -9.28 4.36
C ILE A 284 4.93 -8.96 5.72
N PHE A 285 4.78 -9.98 6.56
CA PHE A 285 4.28 -9.91 7.94
C PHE A 285 5.34 -10.39 8.93
N VAL A 286 6.57 -9.93 8.72
CA VAL A 286 7.72 -10.24 9.56
C VAL A 286 7.93 -9.10 10.55
N THR A 287 8.30 -9.43 11.79
CA THR A 287 8.64 -8.42 12.80
C THR A 287 10.06 -7.88 12.59
N ASP A 288 10.32 -6.64 13.05
CA ASP A 288 11.60 -5.94 12.89
C ASP A 288 12.78 -6.76 13.44
N ASP A 289 12.60 -7.37 14.61
CA ASP A 289 13.60 -8.23 15.25
C ASP A 289 13.93 -9.50 14.44
N ARG A 290 12.91 -10.15 13.87
CA ARG A 290 13.10 -11.35 13.02
C ARG A 290 13.73 -10.99 11.69
N TYR A 291 13.32 -9.90 11.08
CA TYR A 291 13.96 -9.38 9.88
C TYR A 291 15.44 -9.06 10.14
N ALA A 292 15.75 -8.32 11.21
CA ALA A 292 17.12 -7.97 11.57
C ALA A 292 17.99 -9.21 11.88
N LEU A 293 17.43 -10.20 12.55
CA LEU A 293 18.12 -11.47 12.80
C LEU A 293 18.44 -12.20 11.50
N PHE A 294 17.47 -12.33 10.58
CA PHE A 294 17.66 -13.00 9.30
C PHE A 294 18.75 -12.35 8.46
N VAL A 295 18.70 -11.01 8.34
CA VAL A 295 19.74 -10.25 7.62
C VAL A 295 21.12 -10.37 8.27
N ARG A 296 21.19 -10.36 9.60
CA ARG A 296 22.46 -10.53 10.35
C ARG A 296 23.09 -11.90 10.13
N ILE A 297 22.29 -12.94 9.93
CA ILE A 297 22.78 -14.30 9.60
C ILE A 297 23.27 -14.38 8.14
N GLY A 298 22.96 -13.38 7.33
CA GLY A 298 23.32 -13.30 5.91
C GLY A 298 22.19 -13.68 4.96
N GLY A 299 20.94 -13.74 5.44
CA GLY A 299 19.75 -13.86 4.62
C GLY A 299 19.36 -12.53 3.98
N SER A 300 18.57 -12.57 2.92
CA SER A 300 18.02 -11.38 2.26
C SER A 300 16.57 -11.60 1.87
N ILE A 301 15.80 -10.50 1.83
CA ILE A 301 14.43 -10.48 1.31
C ILE A 301 14.40 -9.50 0.16
N VAL A 302 13.83 -9.92 -0.96
CA VAL A 302 13.70 -9.12 -2.18
C VAL A 302 12.27 -9.25 -2.73
N VAL A 303 11.87 -8.34 -3.59
CA VAL A 303 10.52 -8.27 -4.14
C VAL A 303 10.53 -8.44 -5.66
N LEU A 304 9.44 -8.99 -6.22
CA LEU A 304 9.23 -9.05 -7.67
C LEU A 304 8.74 -7.71 -8.21
N ARG A 305 7.99 -6.96 -7.40
CA ARG A 305 7.40 -5.66 -7.77
C ARG A 305 7.65 -4.64 -6.68
N LYS A 306 7.98 -3.42 -7.07
CA LYS A 306 8.30 -2.32 -6.14
C LYS A 306 7.34 -1.15 -6.30
N THR A 307 6.76 -0.68 -5.20
CA THR A 307 5.97 0.56 -5.14
C THR A 307 6.90 1.74 -4.83
N ARG A 308 6.65 2.88 -5.43
CA ARG A 308 7.38 4.11 -5.11
C ARG A 308 6.78 4.81 -3.89
N LEU A 309 7.52 4.87 -2.80
CA LEU A 309 7.17 5.72 -1.65
C LEU A 309 7.57 7.17 -1.95
N VAL A 310 6.58 8.05 -2.13
CA VAL A 310 6.80 9.46 -2.51
C VAL A 310 7.10 10.31 -1.29
N ALA A 311 6.30 10.13 -0.23
CA ALA A 311 6.43 10.92 1.00
C ALA A 311 5.80 10.20 2.19
N LEU A 312 6.19 10.65 3.37
CA LEU A 312 5.50 10.39 4.62
C LEU A 312 4.66 11.63 4.99
N THR A 313 3.47 11.41 5.53
CA THR A 313 2.71 12.47 6.18
C THR A 313 2.50 12.15 7.64
N VAL A 314 2.50 13.17 8.51
CA VAL A 314 2.37 12.96 9.94
C VAL A 314 1.12 13.64 10.50
N ASN A 315 0.47 12.95 11.44
CA ASN A 315 -0.52 13.54 12.34
C ASN A 315 0.05 13.49 13.76
N PRO A 316 0.52 14.63 14.31
CA PRO A 316 1.11 14.66 15.66
C PRO A 316 0.09 14.48 16.77
N THR A 317 -1.22 14.51 16.47
CA THR A 317 -2.29 14.44 17.48
C THR A 317 -2.98 13.08 17.44
N SER A 318 -3.07 12.43 18.61
CA SER A 318 -3.83 11.19 18.75
C SER A 318 -5.30 11.45 19.12
N PRO A 319 -6.21 10.49 18.89
CA PRO A 319 -7.60 10.58 19.35
C PRO A 319 -7.74 10.72 20.87
N GLN A 320 -6.75 10.28 21.65
CA GLN A 320 -6.71 10.37 23.10
C GLN A 320 -6.18 11.73 23.61
N GLY A 321 -5.92 12.69 22.70
CA GLY A 321 -5.46 14.02 23.06
C GLY A 321 -3.95 14.15 23.27
N ILE A 322 -3.17 13.11 22.99
CA ILE A 322 -1.71 13.19 23.03
C ILE A 322 -1.24 13.99 21.82
N VAL A 323 -0.38 14.99 22.07
CA VAL A 323 0.22 15.82 21.02
C VAL A 323 1.74 15.65 21.05
N LEU A 324 2.30 15.16 19.96
CA LEU A 324 3.74 15.05 19.76
C LEU A 324 4.30 16.36 19.18
N ASN A 325 5.57 16.63 19.43
CA ASN A 325 6.25 17.74 18.77
C ASN A 325 6.43 17.42 17.28
N SER A 326 5.71 18.14 16.43
CA SER A 326 5.66 17.92 14.98
C SER A 326 7.02 18.12 14.31
N GLU A 327 7.79 19.15 14.70
CA GLU A 327 9.11 19.44 14.09
C GLU A 327 10.10 18.32 14.39
N VAL A 328 10.17 17.92 15.65
CA VAL A 328 11.05 16.81 16.09
C VAL A 328 10.64 15.51 15.41
N LEU A 329 9.33 15.24 15.28
CA LEU A 329 8.82 14.04 14.63
C LEU A 329 9.18 14.02 13.15
N CYS A 330 8.95 15.12 12.42
CA CYS A 330 9.30 15.20 11.00
C CYS A 330 10.80 15.00 10.79
N GLN A 331 11.63 15.75 11.53
CA GLN A 331 13.09 15.65 11.41
C GLN A 331 13.60 14.22 11.68
N ARG A 332 13.16 13.59 12.77
CA ARG A 332 13.57 12.23 13.13
C ARG A 332 13.14 11.18 12.11
N LEU A 333 11.94 11.33 11.53
CA LEU A 333 11.48 10.45 10.47
C LEU A 333 12.27 10.63 9.18
N GLU A 334 12.58 11.87 8.78
CA GLU A 334 13.42 12.14 7.60
C GLU A 334 14.84 11.57 7.77
N GLU A 335 15.44 11.77 8.94
CA GLU A 335 16.76 11.20 9.29
C GLU A 335 16.77 9.67 9.23
N ALA A 336 15.71 9.03 9.74
CA ALA A 336 15.64 7.58 9.83
C ALA A 336 15.26 6.88 8.52
N THR A 337 14.54 7.57 7.62
CA THR A 337 13.98 6.94 6.40
C THR A 337 14.60 7.46 5.11
N GLY A 338 15.20 8.66 5.12
CA GLY A 338 15.62 9.36 3.91
C GLY A 338 14.45 9.82 3.02
N VAL A 339 13.21 9.64 3.47
CA VAL A 339 11.98 10.01 2.76
C VAL A 339 11.49 11.35 3.28
N ARG A 340 10.98 12.19 2.39
CA ARG A 340 10.36 13.47 2.75
C ARG A 340 9.20 13.27 3.71
N VAL A 341 9.13 14.09 4.77
CA VAL A 341 8.05 14.08 5.77
C VAL A 341 7.31 15.42 5.77
N VAL A 342 5.99 15.37 5.79
CA VAL A 342 5.11 16.55 5.77
C VAL A 342 4.07 16.47 6.88
N ASP A 343 4.03 17.48 7.76
CA ASP A 343 2.86 17.73 8.59
C ASP A 343 1.87 18.57 7.78
N VAL A 344 0.81 17.93 7.29
CA VAL A 344 -0.13 18.58 6.37
C VAL A 344 -0.92 19.71 7.02
N ARG A 345 -1.20 19.65 8.35
CA ARG A 345 -1.90 20.72 9.07
C ARG A 345 -1.04 21.95 9.24
N ARG A 346 0.23 21.75 9.54
CA ARG A 346 1.19 22.85 9.63
C ARG A 346 1.43 23.48 8.27
N ALA A 347 1.62 22.68 7.24
CA ALA A 347 1.79 23.16 5.86
C ALA A 347 0.58 23.95 5.34
N GLU A 348 -0.65 23.65 5.84
CA GLU A 348 -1.84 24.45 5.53
C GLU A 348 -1.88 25.78 6.26
N ALA A 349 -1.33 25.87 7.48
CA ALA A 349 -1.33 27.10 8.27
C ALA A 349 -0.28 28.13 7.78
N GLU A 350 0.72 27.68 7.03
CA GLU A 350 1.79 28.52 6.45
C GLU A 350 1.42 29.11 5.07
N HIS A 351 0.24 28.75 4.52
CA HIS A 351 -0.30 29.21 3.22
C HIS A 351 -1.66 29.87 3.41
#